data_510daf3b3615956a8875b78c6ffc9ab6
#
_entry.id   510daf3b3615956a8875b78c6ffc9ab6
#
_cell.length_a   1.000
_cell.length_b   1.000
_cell.length_c   1.000
_cell.angle_alpha   90.00
_cell.angle_beta   90.00
_cell.angle_gamma   90.00
#
_symmetry.space_group_name_H-M   'P 1'
#
loop_
_entity.id
_entity.type
_entity.pdbx_description
1 polymer ?
#
loop_
_entity_poly.entity_id
_entity_poly.type
_entity_poly.pdbx_seq_one_letter_code
_entity_poly.pdbx_strand_id
1 'polypeptide(L)'
;MKAYRKKLIGLALAAVFSFSPVSVFASSVNITSGLQIGGDEVECTFDSSRILYGEAKPGTDITFTVSKMDRFGNMVETHKETVTVGSMGLFSETRPLSRGNNYISFAAEGEDKTTTVIKQVPQQVKNQLQRMIALPGMGAKK
;
A
#
# COMPACT_ATOMS: atom_id res chain seq x y z
N MET A 1 14.35 -16.94 -51.02
CA MET A 1 13.57 -16.05 -51.03
C MET A 1 12.35 -16.23 -50.34
N LYS A 2 11.68 -17.12 -50.44
CA LYS A 2 10.48 -17.25 -49.78
C LYS A 2 10.67 -17.29 -48.37
N ALA A 3 11.68 -17.74 -47.85
CA ALA A 3 11.83 -17.92 -46.43
C ALA A 3 11.81 -16.63 -45.67
N TYR A 4 12.23 -15.62 -46.26
CA TYR A 4 12.27 -14.47 -45.47
C TYR A 4 10.94 -13.91 -45.25
N ARG A 5 10.09 -14.16 -46.05
CA ARG A 5 8.83 -13.63 -45.88
C ARG A 5 8.23 -14.10 -44.63
N LYS A 6 8.51 -15.29 -44.28
CA LYS A 6 7.90 -15.77 -43.09
C LYS A 6 8.41 -15.08 -41.90
N LYS A 7 9.62 -14.74 -41.94
CA LYS A 7 10.16 -14.10 -40.81
C LYS A 7 9.50 -12.81 -40.56
N LEU A 8 9.19 -12.14 -41.56
CA LEU A 8 8.60 -10.88 -41.41
C LEU A 8 7.30 -11.00 -40.71
N ILE A 9 6.62 -12.01 -40.95
CA ILE A 9 5.35 -12.20 -40.34
C ILE A 9 5.51 -12.38 -38.88
N GLY A 10 6.50 -13.08 -38.47
CA GLY A 10 6.69 -13.30 -37.09
C GLY A 10 6.94 -12.03 -36.35
N LEU A 11 7.62 -11.13 -36.97
CA LEU A 11 7.92 -9.91 -36.36
C LEU A 11 6.69 -9.11 -36.12
N ALA A 12 5.85 -9.13 -37.05
CA ALA A 12 4.64 -8.36 -36.91
C ALA A 12 3.87 -8.81 -35.72
N LEU A 13 3.86 -10.05 -35.47
CA LEU A 13 3.14 -10.54 -34.35
C LEU A 13 3.73 -10.06 -33.08
N ALA A 14 4.98 -10.11 -33.01
CA ALA A 14 5.64 -9.70 -31.82
C ALA A 14 5.27 -8.28 -31.49
N ALA A 15 5.18 -7.49 -32.48
CA ALA A 15 4.91 -6.12 -32.23
C ALA A 15 3.55 -5.93 -31.64
N VAL A 16 2.68 -6.75 -32.00
CA VAL A 16 1.36 -6.62 -31.55
C VAL A 16 1.21 -6.74 -30.08
N PHE A 17 1.99 -7.54 -29.47
CA PHE A 17 1.83 -7.69 -28.10
C PHE A 17 2.29 -6.56 -27.32
N SER A 18 3.15 -5.84 -27.91
CA SER A 18 3.76 -4.82 -27.13
C SER A 18 2.77 -3.92 -26.51
N PHE A 19 1.59 -3.85 -27.07
CA PHE A 19 0.77 -2.91 -26.50
C PHE A 19 -0.02 -3.46 -25.43
N SER A 20 -0.01 -4.69 -25.28
CA SER A 20 -0.79 -5.18 -24.25
C SER A 20 -0.38 -4.60 -22.98
N PRO A 21 0.63 -4.04 -22.91
CA PRO A 21 1.06 -3.43 -21.73
C PRO A 21 0.07 -2.54 -21.11
N VAL A 22 -0.85 -2.30 -21.84
CA VAL A 22 -1.88 -1.59 -21.28
C VAL A 22 -2.23 -2.11 -19.95
N SER A 23 -2.20 -3.35 -19.84
CA SER A 23 -2.60 -3.96 -18.65
C SER A 23 -1.68 -3.66 -17.52
N VAL A 24 -0.61 -3.11 -17.85
CA VAL A 24 0.32 -2.79 -16.88
C VAL A 24 -0.20 -1.86 -15.86
N PHE A 25 -1.15 -1.12 -16.17
CA PHE A 25 -1.64 -0.20 -15.23
C PHE A 25 -2.44 -0.86 -14.17
N ALA A 26 -2.88 -2.04 -14.40
CA ALA A 26 -3.71 -2.71 -13.44
C ALA A 26 -2.83 -3.44 -12.46
N SER A 27 -2.89 -3.05 -11.22
CA SER A 27 -2.26 -3.82 -10.18
C SER A 27 -3.08 -5.07 -9.98
N SER A 28 -2.41 -6.18 -9.77
CA SER A 28 -3.11 -7.42 -9.50
C SER A 28 -3.63 -7.45 -8.07
N VAL A 29 -3.27 -6.48 -7.27
CA VAL A 29 -3.70 -6.39 -5.87
C VAL A 29 -4.57 -5.16 -5.70
N ASN A 30 -5.77 -5.36 -5.21
CA ASN A 30 -6.69 -4.27 -4.96
C ASN A 30 -6.94 -4.15 -3.46
N ILE A 31 -6.51 -3.06 -2.84
CA ILE A 31 -6.77 -2.81 -1.42
C ILE A 31 -8.15 -2.18 -1.32
N THR A 32 -9.05 -2.87 -0.67
CA THR A 32 -10.43 -2.42 -0.54
C THR A 32 -10.66 -1.59 0.70
N SER A 33 -9.82 -1.73 1.70
CA SER A 33 -9.96 -0.99 2.94
C SER A 33 -8.66 -0.99 3.73
N GLY A 34 -8.46 0.02 4.54
CA GLY A 34 -7.30 0.12 5.43
C GLY A 34 -6.23 1.07 4.96
N LEU A 35 -6.17 1.37 3.69
CA LEU A 35 -5.20 2.32 3.15
C LEU A 35 -5.89 3.28 2.18
N GLN A 36 -5.46 4.52 2.20
CA GLN A 36 -5.88 5.49 1.20
C GLN A 36 -4.78 5.54 0.14
N ILE A 37 -5.14 5.20 -1.06
CA ILE A 37 -4.18 5.16 -2.15
C ILE A 37 -4.48 6.30 -3.11
N GLY A 38 -3.43 7.01 -3.50
CA GLY A 38 -3.59 8.07 -4.49
C GLY A 38 -4.03 9.42 -3.97
N GLY A 39 -4.10 9.59 -2.67
CA GLY A 39 -4.44 10.89 -2.11
C GLY A 39 -3.18 11.72 -1.88
N ASP A 40 -3.35 13.02 -1.86
CA ASP A 40 -2.24 13.92 -1.59
C ASP A 40 -2.03 14.15 -0.11
N GLU A 41 -2.99 13.76 0.68
CA GLU A 41 -2.92 13.98 2.11
C GLU A 41 -2.42 12.75 2.85
N VAL A 42 -1.66 12.99 3.91
CA VAL A 42 -1.18 11.90 4.75
C VAL A 42 -2.26 11.55 5.75
N GLU A 43 -2.66 10.31 5.76
CA GLU A 43 -3.65 9.85 6.73
C GLU A 43 -3.03 9.82 8.13
N CYS A 44 -3.76 10.29 9.12
CA CYS A 44 -3.31 10.27 10.51
C CYS A 44 -4.16 9.33 11.33
N THR A 45 -3.54 8.58 12.20
CA THR A 45 -4.27 7.66 13.09
C THR A 45 -3.64 7.63 14.48
N PHE A 46 -4.44 7.31 15.48
CA PHE A 46 -3.94 7.09 16.83
C PHE A 46 -3.71 5.60 17.10
N ASP A 47 -4.07 4.75 16.16
CA ASP A 47 -3.94 3.31 16.35
C ASP A 47 -2.50 2.87 16.18
N SER A 48 -2.12 1.83 16.91
CA SER A 48 -0.77 1.27 16.82
C SER A 48 -0.65 0.19 15.76
N SER A 49 -1.73 -0.10 15.06
CA SER A 49 -1.70 -1.04 13.95
C SER A 49 -2.80 -0.70 12.97
N ARG A 50 -2.69 -1.22 11.78
CA ARG A 50 -3.69 -1.01 10.75
C ARG A 50 -4.01 -2.36 10.11
N ILE A 51 -5.30 -2.62 9.95
CA ILE A 51 -5.73 -3.82 9.26
C ILE A 51 -6.02 -3.45 7.82
N LEU A 52 -5.45 -4.20 6.92
CA LEU A 52 -5.60 -4.00 5.48
C LEU A 52 -6.46 -5.11 4.93
N TYR A 53 -7.45 -4.75 4.16
CA TYR A 53 -8.29 -5.75 3.49
C TYR A 53 -8.15 -5.55 2.00
N GLY A 54 -8.12 -6.63 1.29
CA GLY A 54 -8.01 -6.52 -0.16
C GLY A 54 -8.35 -7.80 -0.88
N GLU A 55 -8.20 -7.73 -2.17
CA GLU A 55 -8.48 -8.86 -3.03
C GLU A 55 -7.41 -8.99 -4.09
N ALA A 56 -7.15 -10.21 -4.50
CA ALA A 56 -6.20 -10.51 -5.56
C ALA A 56 -6.51 -11.91 -6.05
N LYS A 57 -5.88 -12.29 -7.14
CA LYS A 57 -6.07 -13.61 -7.67
C LYS A 57 -5.61 -14.65 -6.66
N PRO A 58 -6.37 -15.71 -6.44
CA PRO A 58 -5.97 -16.77 -5.51
C PRO A 58 -4.58 -17.30 -5.83
N GLY A 59 -3.78 -17.51 -4.81
CA GLY A 59 -2.43 -18.01 -4.98
C GLY A 59 -1.38 -16.93 -5.22
N THR A 60 -1.80 -15.67 -5.29
CA THR A 60 -0.85 -14.57 -5.48
C THR A 60 -0.08 -14.32 -4.19
N ASP A 61 1.22 -14.13 -4.30
CA ASP A 61 2.03 -13.75 -3.15
C ASP A 61 2.17 -12.24 -3.15
N ILE A 62 1.77 -11.64 -2.05
CA ILE A 62 1.84 -10.19 -1.90
C ILE A 62 2.84 -9.87 -0.80
N THR A 63 3.80 -9.02 -1.08
CA THR A 63 4.76 -8.59 -0.09
C THR A 63 4.35 -7.23 0.43
N PHE A 64 4.17 -7.15 1.75
CA PHE A 64 3.89 -5.90 2.45
C PHE A 64 5.16 -5.47 3.17
N THR A 65 5.51 -4.22 3.04
CA THR A 65 6.69 -3.66 3.68
C THR A 65 6.29 -2.39 4.42
N VAL A 66 6.74 -2.26 5.65
CA VAL A 66 6.57 -1.02 6.40
C VAL A 66 7.96 -0.43 6.59
N SER A 67 8.13 0.81 6.18
CA SER A 67 9.42 1.49 6.27
C SER A 67 9.25 2.82 6.99
N LYS A 68 10.34 3.31 7.52
CA LYS A 68 10.37 4.62 8.17
C LYS A 68 11.57 5.39 7.64
N MET A 69 11.47 6.70 7.68
CA MET A 69 12.60 7.53 7.32
C MET A 69 13.43 7.78 8.57
N ASP A 70 14.72 7.56 8.49
CA ASP A 70 15.60 7.83 9.62
C ASP A 70 15.92 9.32 9.67
N ARG A 71 16.71 9.71 10.66
CA ARG A 71 17.04 11.13 10.83
C ARG A 71 17.94 11.68 9.72
N PHE A 72 18.50 10.82 8.89
CA PHE A 72 19.33 11.24 7.78
C PHE A 72 18.57 11.25 6.46
N GLY A 73 17.29 10.94 6.49
CA GLY A 73 16.46 10.93 5.29
C GLY A 73 16.48 9.60 4.53
N ASN A 74 17.03 8.56 5.12
CA ASN A 74 17.06 7.25 4.46
C ASN A 74 15.86 6.41 4.87
N MET A 75 15.34 5.67 3.90
CA MET A 75 14.24 4.75 4.20
C MET A 75 14.79 3.47 4.80
N VAL A 76 14.26 3.11 5.95
CA VAL A 76 14.66 1.89 6.65
C VAL A 76 13.44 0.99 6.80
N GLU A 77 13.55 -0.23 6.33
CA GLU A 77 12.51 -1.22 6.48
C GLU A 77 12.40 -1.63 7.93
N THR A 78 11.21 -1.55 8.50
CA THR A 78 10.99 -1.97 9.89
C THR A 78 10.22 -3.27 9.95
N HIS A 79 9.49 -3.61 8.91
CA HIS A 79 8.70 -4.83 8.91
C HIS A 79 8.45 -5.25 7.45
N LYS A 80 8.57 -6.54 7.18
CA LYS A 80 8.32 -7.07 5.85
C LYS A 80 7.72 -8.47 5.97
N GLU A 81 6.69 -8.71 5.22
CA GLU A 81 6.04 -10.00 5.24
C GLU A 81 5.39 -10.32 3.91
N THR A 82 5.41 -11.56 3.51
CA THR A 82 4.78 -12.02 2.28
C THR A 82 3.60 -12.88 2.65
N VAL A 83 2.47 -12.62 2.01
CA VAL A 83 1.22 -13.32 2.27
C VAL A 83 0.72 -13.93 0.98
N THR A 84 0.26 -15.17 1.04
CA THR A 84 -0.34 -15.83 -0.12
C THR A 84 -1.85 -15.71 -0.03
N VAL A 85 -2.47 -15.23 -1.09
CA VAL A 85 -3.92 -15.02 -1.13
C VAL A 85 -4.63 -16.36 -1.20
N GLY A 86 -5.64 -16.52 -0.35
CA GLY A 86 -6.39 -17.76 -0.29
C GLY A 86 -7.31 -18.00 -1.48
N SER A 87 -8.00 -19.13 -1.45
CA SER A 87 -8.83 -19.56 -2.57
C SER A 87 -10.01 -18.65 -2.87
N MET A 88 -10.41 -17.83 -1.93
CA MET A 88 -11.51 -16.89 -2.17
C MET A 88 -11.04 -15.59 -2.79
N GLY A 89 -9.76 -15.43 -2.97
CA GLY A 89 -9.23 -14.20 -3.55
C GLY A 89 -9.22 -13.02 -2.61
N LEU A 90 -9.44 -13.24 -1.32
CA LEU A 90 -9.49 -12.18 -0.32
C LEU A 90 -8.33 -12.33 0.65
N PHE A 91 -7.86 -11.22 1.19
CA PHE A 91 -6.85 -11.25 2.22
C PHE A 91 -7.10 -10.16 3.25
N SER A 92 -6.57 -10.39 4.44
CA SER A 92 -6.63 -9.43 5.53
C SER A 92 -5.29 -9.50 6.26
N GLU A 93 -4.63 -8.37 6.40
CA GLU A 93 -3.33 -8.32 7.04
C GLU A 93 -3.23 -7.18 8.02
N THR A 94 -2.60 -7.43 9.15
CA THR A 94 -2.40 -6.39 10.16
C THR A 94 -0.97 -5.92 10.09
N ARG A 95 -0.79 -4.61 9.93
CA ARG A 95 0.55 -4.02 9.89
C ARG A 95 0.75 -3.17 11.13
N PRO A 96 1.87 -3.35 11.83
CA PRO A 96 2.16 -2.52 13.00
C PRO A 96 2.54 -1.13 12.54
N LEU A 97 2.14 -0.14 13.32
CA LEU A 97 2.49 1.26 13.05
C LEU A 97 3.29 1.78 14.22
N SER A 98 4.37 2.46 13.93
CA SER A 98 5.14 3.13 14.97
C SER A 98 4.95 4.62 14.86
N ARG A 99 5.31 5.33 15.90
CA ARG A 99 5.12 6.78 15.96
C ARG A 99 5.72 7.48 14.75
N GLY A 100 4.99 8.41 14.19
CA GLY A 100 5.42 9.20 13.04
C GLY A 100 4.95 8.59 11.73
N ASN A 101 5.61 8.93 10.65
CA ASN A 101 5.21 8.46 9.33
C ASN A 101 5.63 7.03 9.09
N ASN A 102 4.67 6.21 8.67
CA ASN A 102 4.91 4.83 8.30
C ASN A 102 4.63 4.71 6.80
N TYR A 103 5.63 4.30 6.05
CA TYR A 103 5.50 4.13 4.61
C TYR A 103 5.15 2.67 4.36
N ILE A 104 3.91 2.43 4.00
CA ILE A 104 3.42 1.08 3.77
C ILE A 104 3.41 0.81 2.27
N SER A 105 4.15 -0.18 1.86
CA SER A 105 4.23 -0.57 0.45
C SER A 105 3.70 -1.98 0.29
N PHE A 106 3.08 -2.23 -0.83
CA PHE A 106 2.65 -3.58 -1.15
C PHE A 106 2.79 -3.82 -2.65
N ALA A 107 3.07 -5.06 -3.00
CA ALA A 107 3.17 -5.46 -4.39
C ALA A 107 3.02 -6.97 -4.51
N ALA A 108 2.43 -7.40 -5.60
CA ALA A 108 2.44 -8.80 -5.95
C ALA A 108 3.81 -9.12 -6.51
N GLU A 109 4.17 -10.38 -6.52
CA GLU A 109 5.47 -10.79 -7.01
C GLU A 109 5.66 -10.34 -8.45
N GLY A 110 6.75 -9.66 -8.70
CA GLY A 110 7.08 -9.18 -10.05
C GLY A 110 6.42 -7.87 -10.45
N GLU A 111 5.63 -7.28 -9.58
CA GLU A 111 4.97 -6.01 -9.87
C GLU A 111 5.61 -4.84 -9.14
N ASP A 112 5.33 -3.65 -9.61
CA ASP A 112 5.84 -2.45 -8.96
C ASP A 112 5.12 -2.22 -7.64
N LYS A 113 5.84 -1.65 -6.69
CA LYS A 113 5.28 -1.37 -5.38
C LYS A 113 4.38 -0.16 -5.40
N THR A 114 3.28 -0.26 -4.68
CA THR A 114 2.43 0.87 -4.39
C THR A 114 2.70 1.28 -2.95
N THR A 115 2.97 2.54 -2.71
CA THR A 115 3.31 3.02 -1.38
C THR A 115 2.34 4.09 -0.92
N THR A 116 1.94 4.01 0.34
CA THR A 116 1.12 5.05 0.95
C THR A 116 1.71 5.36 2.33
N VAL A 117 1.34 6.49 2.88
CA VAL A 117 1.91 6.96 4.15
C VAL A 117 0.80 7.09 5.18
N ILE A 118 1.02 6.52 6.36
CA ILE A 118 0.13 6.69 7.49
C ILE A 118 0.94 7.26 8.64
N LYS A 119 0.50 8.39 9.16
CA LYS A 119 1.15 9.00 10.31
C LYS A 119 0.47 8.53 11.58
N GLN A 120 1.23 7.87 12.42
CA GLN A 120 0.73 7.41 13.71
C GLN A 120 1.04 8.48 14.76
N VAL A 121 0.01 8.88 15.47
CA VAL A 121 0.14 9.88 16.52
C VAL A 121 -0.08 9.19 17.85
N PRO A 122 0.79 9.40 18.84
CA PRO A 122 0.64 8.70 20.11
C PRO A 122 -0.69 9.01 20.81
N GLN A 123 -1.19 8.01 21.47
CA GLN A 123 -2.45 8.14 22.19
C GLN A 123 -2.43 9.27 23.22
N GLN A 124 -1.26 9.54 23.76
CA GLN A 124 -1.09 10.64 24.70
C GLN A 124 -1.49 11.98 24.09
N VAL A 125 -1.17 12.18 22.83
CA VAL A 125 -1.53 13.41 22.14
C VAL A 125 -3.04 13.50 22.00
N LYS A 126 -3.68 12.37 21.71
CA LYS A 126 -5.14 12.33 21.61
C LYS A 126 -5.75 12.76 22.94
N ASN A 127 -5.24 12.22 24.04
CA ASN A 127 -5.76 12.55 25.35
C ASN A 127 -5.54 14.04 25.68
N GLN A 128 -4.41 14.57 25.28
CA GLN A 128 -4.15 15.99 25.49
C GLN A 128 -5.11 16.86 24.69
N LEU A 129 -5.32 16.48 23.44
CA LEU A 129 -6.25 17.24 22.61
C LEU A 129 -7.65 17.20 23.15
N GLN A 130 -8.08 16.06 23.65
CA GLN A 130 -9.39 15.94 24.23
C GLN A 130 -9.54 16.82 25.46
N ARG A 131 -8.52 16.92 26.30
CA ARG A 131 -8.56 17.79 27.44
C ARG A 131 -8.63 19.24 27.02
N MET A 132 -7.87 19.62 26.01
CA MET A 132 -7.87 20.99 25.55
C MET A 132 -9.23 21.38 24.99
N ILE A 133 -9.87 20.49 24.30
CA ILE A 133 -11.18 20.76 23.76
C ILE A 133 -12.22 20.82 24.87
N ALA A 134 -12.07 19.99 25.85
CA ALA A 134 -13.03 19.94 26.93
C ALA A 134 -12.96 21.17 27.82
N LEU A 135 -11.80 21.67 28.07
CA LEU A 135 -11.65 22.78 28.98
C LEU A 135 -12.36 24.05 28.59
N PRO A 136 -12.19 24.54 27.40
CA PRO A 136 -12.71 25.82 27.08
C PRO A 136 -14.21 25.94 27.25
N GLY A 137 -14.91 25.19 26.68
CA GLY A 137 -16.32 25.39 26.70
C GLY A 137 -16.98 24.70 27.79
N MET A 138 -16.44 23.60 28.21
CA MET A 138 -17.10 22.87 29.12
C MET A 138 -16.73 23.16 30.46
N GLY A 139 -15.54 23.47 30.66
CA GLY A 139 -15.09 23.74 31.94
C GLY A 139 -15.86 24.83 32.51
N ALA A 140 -16.20 25.63 31.68
CA ALA A 140 -16.92 26.68 32.17
C ALA A 140 -18.27 26.29 32.53
N LYS A 141 -18.65 25.45 32.40
CA LYS A 141 -19.90 25.20 32.57
C LYS A 141 -20.29 24.95 33.69
N LYS A 142 -20.13 25.21 33.89
CA LYS A 142 -20.41 25.20 34.75
C LYS A 142 -20.90 25.33 35.24
#